data_3cc33fdccce4b2dd6a4a69ee1bd6adf0
#
_entry.id   3cc33fdccce4b2dd6a4a69ee1bd6adf0
#
_cell.length_a   1.000
_cell.length_b   1.000
_cell.length_c   1.000
_cell.angle_alpha   90.00
_cell.angle_beta   90.00
_cell.angle_gamma   90.00
#
_symmetry.space_group_name_H-M   'P 1'
#
loop_
_entity.id
_entity.type
_entity.pdbx_description
1 polymer ?
#
loop_
_entity_poly.entity_id
_entity_poly.type
_entity_poly.pdbx_seq_one_letter_code
_entity_poly.pdbx_strand_id
1 'polypeptide(L)'
;MSILTLRSRFLLIVSLALTGCMSGPAVKGSNVLVTPVNYVYKVDIKNKKLTPAKHELYAYLESNKYVLQVHGATIYWQGKEGKSLAVLARNWLLKQGTPSPKARVLREADGKGSSVKISTTVHQVQTPDCGYTIIGQYHHEKDGCSQDALRWQSMVYPERKLSGTQRLSFSAPSAQ
;
A
#
# COMPACT_ATOMS: atom_id res chain seq x y z
N MET A 1 -27.54 46.10 39.88
CA MET A 1 -26.23 45.37 39.81
C MET A 1 -26.37 43.83 39.88
N SER A 2 -27.55 43.21 40.00
CA SER A 2 -27.68 41.75 40.17
C SER A 2 -27.76 40.92 38.88
N ILE A 3 -28.17 41.48 37.73
CA ILE A 3 -28.42 40.73 36.48
C ILE A 3 -27.08 40.43 35.74
N LEU A 4 -26.13 41.33 35.82
CA LEU A 4 -24.81 41.15 35.19
C LEU A 4 -23.98 40.04 35.84
N THR A 5 -24.06 39.91 37.15
CA THR A 5 -23.36 38.89 37.91
C THR A 5 -23.94 37.49 37.71
N LEU A 6 -25.26 37.40 37.48
CA LEU A 6 -25.95 36.14 37.19
C LEU A 6 -25.59 35.59 35.79
N ARG A 7 -25.52 36.48 34.79
CA ARG A 7 -25.13 36.12 33.40
C ARG A 7 -23.64 35.66 33.35
N SER A 8 -22.75 36.29 34.09
CA SER A 8 -21.35 35.91 34.15
C SER A 8 -21.13 34.53 34.79
N ARG A 9 -21.88 34.22 35.86
CA ARG A 9 -21.84 32.88 36.49
C ARG A 9 -22.42 31.79 35.62
N PHE A 10 -23.46 32.09 34.83
CA PHE A 10 -24.02 31.11 33.91
C PHE A 10 -23.09 30.79 32.74
N LEU A 11 -22.38 31.79 32.20
CA LEU A 11 -21.35 31.58 31.17
C LEU A 11 -20.17 30.75 31.67
N LEU A 12 -19.77 30.90 32.93
CA LEU A 12 -18.68 30.14 33.53
C LEU A 12 -19.06 28.68 33.73
N ILE A 13 -20.29 28.38 34.10
CA ILE A 13 -20.78 27.00 34.27
C ILE A 13 -20.92 26.29 32.91
N VAL A 14 -21.39 27.00 31.86
CA VAL A 14 -21.48 26.45 30.50
C VAL A 14 -20.11 26.16 29.90
N SER A 15 -19.09 26.97 30.18
CA SER A 15 -17.73 26.72 29.68
C SER A 15 -17.05 25.53 30.38
N LEU A 16 -17.33 25.26 31.66
CA LEU A 16 -16.84 24.06 32.35
C LEU A 16 -17.49 22.77 31.87
N ALA A 17 -18.73 22.80 31.39
CA ALA A 17 -19.44 21.62 30.89
C ALA A 17 -18.92 21.13 29.52
N LEU A 18 -18.20 21.95 28.77
CA LEU A 18 -17.69 21.65 27.43
C LEU A 18 -16.28 21.01 27.41
N THR A 19 -15.61 20.85 28.56
CA THR A 19 -14.27 20.26 28.65
C THR A 19 -14.26 18.73 28.78
N GLY A 20 -15.40 18.09 28.57
CA GLY A 20 -15.58 16.64 28.67
C GLY A 20 -15.05 15.85 27.49
N CYS A 21 -13.88 16.12 26.94
CA CYS A 21 -13.13 15.15 26.14
C CYS A 21 -12.53 14.12 27.08
N MET A 22 -13.32 13.09 27.39
CA MET A 22 -12.84 11.94 28.13
C MET A 22 -11.79 11.23 27.28
N SER A 23 -10.52 11.41 27.62
CA SER A 23 -9.43 10.58 27.14
C SER A 23 -9.61 9.19 27.72
N GLY A 24 -10.38 8.35 27.02
CA GLY A 24 -10.43 6.92 27.33
C GLY A 24 -9.03 6.33 27.27
N PRO A 25 -8.75 5.25 28.00
CA PRO A 25 -7.47 4.58 27.92
C PRO A 25 -7.16 4.27 26.44
N ALA A 26 -5.97 4.66 25.99
CA ALA A 26 -5.54 4.39 24.62
C ALA A 26 -5.65 2.88 24.39
N VAL A 27 -6.54 2.47 23.51
CA VAL A 27 -6.68 1.07 23.12
C VAL A 27 -5.33 0.66 22.53
N LYS A 28 -4.64 -0.28 23.16
CA LYS A 28 -3.41 -0.85 22.64
C LYS A 28 -3.75 -1.49 21.30
N GLY A 29 -3.18 -0.98 20.21
CA GLY A 29 -3.37 -1.57 18.89
C GLY A 29 -2.86 -3.01 18.86
N SER A 30 -3.42 -3.81 17.96
CA SER A 30 -2.95 -5.18 17.75
C SER A 30 -1.53 -5.19 17.20
N ASN A 31 -0.71 -6.13 17.64
CA ASN A 31 0.62 -6.37 17.09
C ASN A 31 0.47 -6.95 15.69
N VAL A 32 0.65 -6.13 14.68
CA VAL A 32 0.54 -6.52 13.26
C VAL A 32 1.93 -6.57 12.65
N LEU A 33 2.26 -7.67 12.01
CA LEU A 33 3.49 -7.82 11.23
C LEU A 33 3.19 -7.57 9.74
N VAL A 34 3.91 -6.63 9.14
CA VAL A 34 3.83 -6.35 7.69
C VAL A 34 5.16 -6.73 7.05
N THR A 35 5.13 -7.77 6.21
CA THR A 35 6.33 -8.35 5.60
C THR A 35 6.33 -8.10 4.09
N PRO A 36 7.41 -7.53 3.51
CA PRO A 36 7.55 -7.40 2.07
C PRO A 36 7.83 -8.77 1.44
N VAL A 37 7.05 -9.13 0.43
CA VAL A 37 7.23 -10.33 -0.39
C VAL A 37 7.55 -9.90 -1.81
N ASN A 38 8.72 -10.30 -2.31
CA ASN A 38 9.18 -9.96 -3.65
C ASN A 38 8.84 -11.09 -4.62
N TYR A 39 8.03 -10.78 -5.62
CA TYR A 39 7.75 -11.65 -6.76
C TYR A 39 8.66 -11.28 -7.90
N VAL A 40 9.41 -12.26 -8.42
CA VAL A 40 10.35 -12.05 -9.50
C VAL A 40 10.01 -13.03 -10.64
N TYR A 41 9.87 -12.48 -11.83
CA TYR A 41 9.67 -13.22 -13.06
C TYR A 41 10.74 -12.85 -14.06
N LYS A 42 11.36 -13.83 -14.72
CA LYS A 42 12.45 -13.63 -15.67
C LYS A 42 12.19 -14.35 -16.98
N VAL A 43 12.40 -13.65 -18.10
CA VAL A 43 12.36 -14.19 -19.46
C VAL A 43 13.74 -14.05 -20.09
N ASP A 44 14.32 -15.15 -20.49
CA ASP A 44 15.60 -15.19 -21.21
C ASP A 44 15.35 -15.30 -22.72
N ILE A 45 16.02 -14.43 -23.48
CA ILE A 45 15.87 -14.38 -24.93
C ILE A 45 16.92 -15.30 -25.58
N LYS A 46 16.49 -16.50 -25.98
CA LYS A 46 17.36 -17.48 -26.64
C LYS A 46 17.51 -17.17 -28.14
N ASN A 47 18.72 -17.27 -28.64
CA ASN A 47 19.01 -17.15 -30.10
C ASN A 47 18.45 -15.85 -30.73
N LYS A 48 18.37 -14.77 -29.97
CA LYS A 48 17.80 -13.47 -30.40
C LYS A 48 16.36 -13.55 -30.94
N LYS A 49 15.63 -14.63 -30.67
CA LYS A 49 14.23 -14.79 -31.07
C LYS A 49 13.31 -14.03 -30.10
N LEU A 50 12.85 -12.86 -30.53
CA LEU A 50 11.98 -12.00 -29.71
C LEU A 50 10.55 -12.50 -29.59
N THR A 51 10.02 -13.15 -30.63
CA THR A 51 8.58 -13.53 -30.71
C THR A 51 8.14 -14.44 -29.56
N PRO A 52 8.81 -15.58 -29.28
CA PRO A 52 8.43 -16.44 -28.17
C PRO A 52 8.56 -15.74 -26.81
N ALA A 53 9.68 -15.01 -26.60
CA ALA A 53 9.89 -14.27 -25.36
C ALA A 53 8.84 -13.16 -25.14
N LYS A 54 8.39 -12.52 -26.22
CA LYS A 54 7.31 -11.54 -26.18
C LYS A 54 5.98 -12.18 -25.79
N HIS A 55 5.65 -13.32 -26.37
CA HIS A 55 4.42 -14.05 -26.04
C HIS A 55 4.41 -14.48 -24.55
N GLU A 56 5.51 -15.06 -24.09
CA GLU A 56 5.69 -15.47 -22.68
C GLU A 56 5.57 -14.27 -21.73
N LEU A 57 6.20 -13.16 -22.06
CA LEU A 57 6.12 -11.92 -21.28
C LEU A 57 4.68 -11.40 -21.17
N TYR A 58 3.95 -11.35 -22.30
CA TYR A 58 2.56 -10.89 -22.27
C TYR A 58 1.63 -11.84 -21.51
N ALA A 59 1.82 -13.15 -21.61
CA ALA A 59 1.06 -14.12 -20.82
C ALA A 59 1.26 -13.88 -19.31
N TYR A 60 2.49 -13.64 -18.89
CA TYR A 60 2.78 -13.27 -17.49
C TYR A 60 2.11 -11.95 -17.07
N LEU A 61 2.22 -10.90 -17.90
CA LEU A 61 1.65 -9.59 -17.62
C LEU A 61 0.13 -9.66 -17.45
N GLU A 62 -0.56 -10.37 -18.33
CA GLU A 62 -2.02 -10.55 -18.27
C GLU A 62 -2.44 -11.38 -17.04
N SER A 63 -1.73 -12.47 -16.74
CA SER A 63 -2.03 -13.31 -15.59
C SER A 63 -1.85 -12.59 -14.24
N ASN A 64 -0.93 -11.62 -14.19
CA ASN A 64 -0.62 -10.86 -12.98
C ASN A 64 -1.10 -9.41 -13.03
N LYS A 65 -2.01 -9.08 -13.95
CA LYS A 65 -2.47 -7.74 -14.24
C LYS A 65 -2.84 -6.94 -13.00
N TYR A 66 -3.71 -7.48 -12.15
CA TYR A 66 -4.18 -6.79 -10.95
C TYR A 66 -3.05 -6.41 -10.00
N VAL A 67 -2.17 -7.37 -9.68
CA VAL A 67 -1.04 -7.14 -8.77
C VAL A 67 -0.08 -6.08 -9.32
N LEU A 68 0.22 -6.16 -10.63
CA LEU A 68 1.11 -5.22 -11.30
C LEU A 68 0.53 -3.80 -11.41
N GLN A 69 -0.78 -3.68 -11.62
CA GLN A 69 -1.46 -2.37 -11.62
C GLN A 69 -1.43 -1.72 -10.24
N VAL A 70 -1.73 -2.47 -9.20
CA VAL A 70 -1.83 -1.97 -7.83
C VAL A 70 -0.45 -1.63 -7.27
N HIS A 71 0.46 -2.60 -7.28
CA HIS A 71 1.76 -2.44 -6.63
C HIS A 71 2.84 -1.85 -7.55
N GLY A 72 2.63 -1.92 -8.86
CA GLY A 72 3.63 -1.54 -9.85
C GLY A 72 4.71 -2.60 -10.03
N ALA A 73 5.72 -2.29 -10.86
CA ALA A 73 6.84 -3.17 -11.08
C ALA A 73 8.12 -2.41 -11.42
N THR A 74 9.25 -2.98 -11.04
CA THR A 74 10.56 -2.60 -11.55
C THR A 74 10.99 -3.63 -12.58
N ILE A 75 11.24 -3.17 -13.80
CA ILE A 75 11.59 -3.99 -14.95
C ILE A 75 13.08 -3.83 -15.19
N TYR A 76 13.82 -4.91 -14.97
CA TYR A 76 15.26 -4.96 -15.26
C TYR A 76 15.47 -5.55 -16.64
N TRP A 77 16.43 -5.03 -17.38
CA TRP A 77 16.76 -5.53 -18.70
C TRP A 77 18.26 -5.70 -18.91
N GLN A 78 18.58 -6.64 -19.76
CA GLN A 78 19.92 -6.96 -20.18
C GLN A 78 19.95 -7.23 -21.70
N GLY A 79 20.96 -6.74 -22.38
CA GLY A 79 21.07 -6.84 -23.85
C GLY A 79 20.11 -5.92 -24.61
N LYS A 80 20.32 -5.80 -25.91
CA LYS A 80 19.52 -4.93 -26.80
C LYS A 80 18.07 -5.41 -26.91
N GLU A 81 17.87 -6.70 -27.08
CA GLU A 81 16.56 -7.34 -27.18
C GLU A 81 15.80 -7.25 -25.86
N GLY A 82 16.50 -7.41 -24.72
CA GLY A 82 15.93 -7.24 -23.38
C GLY A 82 15.42 -5.82 -23.16
N LYS A 83 16.16 -4.78 -23.62
CA LYS A 83 15.70 -3.40 -23.56
C LYS A 83 14.38 -3.20 -24.32
N SER A 84 14.26 -3.78 -25.51
CA SER A 84 13.04 -3.68 -26.32
C SER A 84 11.84 -4.28 -25.62
N LEU A 85 11.99 -5.48 -25.01
CA LEU A 85 10.92 -6.12 -24.22
C LEU A 85 10.58 -5.35 -22.95
N ALA A 86 11.57 -4.78 -22.27
CA ALA A 86 11.34 -3.98 -21.06
C ALA A 86 10.51 -2.72 -21.36
N VAL A 87 10.78 -2.05 -22.49
CA VAL A 87 9.98 -0.92 -22.94
C VAL A 87 8.55 -1.33 -23.27
N LEU A 88 8.37 -2.49 -23.93
CA LEU A 88 7.04 -3.05 -24.19
C LEU A 88 6.27 -3.33 -22.91
N ALA A 89 6.90 -3.97 -21.93
CA ALA A 89 6.28 -4.26 -20.62
C ALA A 89 5.88 -2.97 -19.89
N ARG A 90 6.76 -1.97 -19.86
CA ARG A 90 6.45 -0.67 -19.28
C ARG A 90 5.26 0.01 -19.95
N ASN A 91 5.25 0.04 -21.29
CA ASN A 91 4.16 0.65 -22.04
C ASN A 91 2.83 -0.08 -21.80
N TRP A 92 2.87 -1.41 -21.67
CA TRP A 92 1.71 -2.18 -21.31
C TRP A 92 1.19 -1.79 -19.91
N LEU A 93 2.06 -1.72 -18.89
CA LEU A 93 1.70 -1.29 -17.52
C LEU A 93 1.05 0.09 -17.52
N LEU A 94 1.63 1.06 -18.22
CA LEU A 94 1.07 2.42 -18.32
C LEU A 94 -0.31 2.42 -18.98
N LYS A 95 -0.51 1.63 -20.04
CA LYS A 95 -1.82 1.47 -20.70
C LYS A 95 -2.86 0.84 -19.77
N GLN A 96 -2.44 -0.04 -18.87
CA GLN A 96 -3.31 -0.63 -17.85
C GLN A 96 -3.58 0.30 -16.65
N GLY A 97 -3.06 1.52 -16.66
CA GLY A 97 -3.31 2.52 -15.61
C GLY A 97 -2.30 2.52 -14.45
N THR A 98 -1.20 1.75 -14.54
CA THR A 98 -0.13 1.84 -13.55
C THR A 98 0.53 3.23 -13.61
N PRO A 99 0.63 3.98 -12.50
CA PRO A 99 1.30 5.28 -12.48
C PRO A 99 2.77 5.19 -12.93
N SER A 100 3.23 6.15 -13.72
CA SER A 100 4.59 6.16 -14.26
C SER A 100 5.70 5.95 -13.22
N PRO A 101 5.64 6.53 -12.01
CA PRO A 101 6.65 6.29 -10.96
C PRO A 101 6.69 4.85 -10.45
N LYS A 102 5.60 4.09 -10.64
CA LYS A 102 5.51 2.67 -10.26
C LYS A 102 5.93 1.71 -11.37
N ALA A 103 6.14 2.17 -12.61
CA ALA A 103 6.58 1.37 -13.74
C ALA A 103 8.01 1.77 -14.13
N ARG A 104 8.99 1.33 -13.35
CA ARG A 104 10.40 1.70 -13.53
C ARG A 104 11.12 0.71 -14.44
N VAL A 105 12.02 1.23 -15.27
CA VAL A 105 12.87 0.41 -16.14
C VAL A 105 14.33 0.69 -15.80
N LEU A 106 15.07 -0.35 -15.42
CA LEU A 106 16.47 -0.26 -15.03
C LEU A 106 17.32 -1.24 -15.84
N ARG A 107 18.56 -0.86 -16.10
CA ARG A 107 19.54 -1.77 -16.69
C ARG A 107 20.15 -2.66 -15.61
N GLU A 108 20.20 -3.95 -15.85
CA GLU A 108 20.96 -4.89 -14.99
C GLU A 108 22.42 -4.92 -15.47
N ALA A 109 23.36 -4.61 -14.55
CA ALA A 109 24.76 -4.43 -14.92
C ALA A 109 25.50 -5.77 -15.18
N ASP A 110 25.13 -6.81 -14.43
CA ASP A 110 25.87 -8.06 -14.40
C ASP A 110 25.11 -9.18 -15.11
N GLY A 111 25.61 -9.57 -16.28
CA GLY A 111 25.12 -10.78 -16.96
C GLY A 111 25.46 -10.84 -18.44
N LYS A 112 25.63 -12.06 -18.91
CA LYS A 112 25.84 -12.37 -20.33
C LYS A 112 24.51 -12.76 -20.96
N GLY A 113 24.13 -12.12 -22.05
CA GLY A 113 22.91 -12.45 -22.80
C GLY A 113 21.87 -11.34 -22.84
N SER A 114 20.69 -11.69 -23.30
CA SER A 114 19.52 -10.79 -23.35
C SER A 114 18.39 -11.34 -22.51
N SER A 115 17.90 -10.58 -21.56
CA SER A 115 16.81 -10.99 -20.67
C SER A 115 16.00 -9.79 -20.18
N VAL A 116 14.80 -10.08 -19.72
CA VAL A 116 13.95 -9.16 -18.97
C VAL A 116 13.55 -9.82 -17.64
N LYS A 117 13.67 -9.06 -16.56
CA LYS A 117 13.24 -9.48 -15.23
C LYS A 117 12.25 -8.47 -14.69
N ILE A 118 11.07 -8.92 -14.29
CA ILE A 118 10.04 -8.10 -13.65
C ILE A 118 10.04 -8.42 -12.17
N SER A 119 10.18 -7.39 -11.34
CA SER A 119 10.13 -7.50 -9.88
C SER A 119 9.01 -6.64 -9.34
N THR A 120 8.16 -7.23 -8.52
CA THR A 120 7.07 -6.55 -7.81
C THR A 120 7.13 -6.91 -6.34
N THR A 121 6.90 -5.92 -5.47
CA THR A 121 6.87 -6.12 -4.02
C THR A 121 5.44 -5.95 -3.53
N VAL A 122 4.94 -6.96 -2.84
CA VAL A 122 3.63 -6.95 -2.18
C VAL A 122 3.85 -7.08 -0.68
N HIS A 123 3.19 -6.24 0.11
CA HIS A 123 3.27 -6.32 1.56
C HIS A 123 2.16 -7.22 2.09
N GLN A 124 2.53 -8.32 2.73
CA GLN A 124 1.61 -9.23 3.40
C GLN A 124 1.43 -8.83 4.85
N VAL A 125 0.18 -8.83 5.30
CA VAL A 125 -0.20 -8.53 6.67
C VAL A 125 -0.44 -9.83 7.42
N GLN A 126 0.25 -10.01 8.53
CA GLN A 126 -0.01 -11.06 9.50
C GLN A 126 -0.61 -10.41 10.74
N THR A 127 -1.83 -10.76 11.06
CA THR A 127 -2.54 -10.30 12.25
C THR A 127 -2.47 -11.35 13.35
N PRO A 128 -2.50 -10.95 14.63
CA PRO A 128 -2.57 -11.90 15.72
C PRO A 128 -3.90 -12.67 15.67
N ASP A 129 -3.91 -13.86 16.26
CA ASP A 129 -5.15 -14.58 16.53
C ASP A 129 -5.91 -13.89 17.67
N CYS A 130 -7.09 -13.40 17.37
CA CYS A 130 -7.89 -12.61 18.29
C CYS A 130 -8.64 -13.45 19.34
N GLY A 131 -8.74 -14.76 19.15
CA GLY A 131 -9.55 -15.62 20.03
C GLY A 131 -11.06 -15.32 19.95
N TYR A 132 -11.82 -15.94 20.83
CA TYR A 132 -13.27 -15.74 20.92
C TYR A 132 -13.63 -14.70 21.96
N THR A 133 -14.59 -13.84 21.66
CA THR A 133 -15.19 -12.93 22.63
C THR A 133 -16.21 -13.70 23.48
N ILE A 134 -16.07 -13.65 24.80
CA ILE A 134 -17.01 -14.28 25.73
C ILE A 134 -18.20 -13.34 25.95
N ILE A 135 -19.41 -13.81 25.62
CA ILE A 135 -20.62 -13.02 25.80
C ILE A 135 -20.80 -12.69 27.30
N GLY A 136 -20.99 -11.42 27.60
CA GLY A 136 -21.17 -10.93 28.99
C GLY A 136 -19.88 -10.42 29.64
N GLN A 137 -18.73 -10.56 29.02
CA GLN A 137 -17.48 -9.97 29.46
C GLN A 137 -17.06 -8.84 28.50
N TYR A 138 -17.51 -7.64 28.81
CA TYR A 138 -17.18 -6.42 28.02
C TYR A 138 -15.97 -5.73 28.62
N HIS A 139 -15.21 -5.05 27.79
CA HIS A 139 -13.99 -4.27 28.14
C HIS A 139 -12.73 -5.10 28.46
N HIS A 140 -12.53 -6.22 27.78
CA HIS A 140 -11.25 -6.91 27.80
C HIS A 140 -10.22 -6.22 26.88
N GLU A 141 -8.93 -6.36 27.22
CA GLU A 141 -7.81 -5.80 26.45
C GLU A 141 -7.79 -6.22 24.96
N LYS A 142 -8.53 -7.26 24.60
CA LYS A 142 -8.65 -7.80 23.25
C LYS A 142 -9.90 -7.32 22.50
N ASP A 143 -10.72 -6.49 23.13
CA ASP A 143 -11.89 -5.92 22.46
C ASP A 143 -11.44 -5.07 21.29
N GLY A 144 -12.00 -5.33 20.10
CA GLY A 144 -11.59 -4.66 18.87
C GLY A 144 -10.47 -5.34 18.08
N CYS A 145 -9.81 -6.38 18.61
CA CYS A 145 -8.76 -7.12 17.90
C CYS A 145 -9.23 -7.59 16.52
N SER A 146 -10.40 -8.24 16.43
CA SER A 146 -10.93 -8.75 15.16
C SER A 146 -11.23 -7.64 14.17
N GLN A 147 -11.76 -6.50 14.64
CA GLN A 147 -12.02 -5.33 13.77
C GLN A 147 -10.74 -4.71 13.27
N ASP A 148 -9.72 -4.58 14.12
CA ASP A 148 -8.42 -4.04 13.73
C ASP A 148 -7.70 -5.01 12.77
N ALA A 149 -7.75 -6.32 13.02
CA ALA A 149 -7.22 -7.35 12.14
C ALA A 149 -7.85 -7.27 10.73
N LEU A 150 -9.17 -7.21 10.64
CA LEU A 150 -9.89 -7.07 9.36
C LEU A 150 -9.52 -5.76 8.64
N ARG A 151 -9.39 -4.65 9.39
CA ARG A 151 -8.94 -3.37 8.83
C ARG A 151 -7.56 -3.48 8.22
N TRP A 152 -6.61 -4.11 8.90
CA TRP A 152 -5.26 -4.30 8.38
C TRP A 152 -5.23 -5.21 7.15
N GLN A 153 -5.97 -6.32 7.17
CA GLN A 153 -6.05 -7.25 6.04
C GLN A 153 -6.70 -6.62 4.80
N SER A 154 -7.59 -5.65 4.98
CA SER A 154 -8.24 -4.95 3.87
C SER A 154 -7.40 -3.82 3.26
N MET A 155 -6.24 -3.49 3.83
CA MET A 155 -5.38 -2.44 3.30
C MET A 155 -4.59 -2.90 2.07
N VAL A 156 -4.63 -2.09 1.02
CA VAL A 156 -3.83 -2.30 -0.20
C VAL A 156 -2.35 -1.97 0.03
N TYR A 157 -2.06 -1.00 0.88
CA TYR A 157 -0.71 -0.53 1.20
C TYR A 157 -0.51 -0.42 2.71
N PRO A 158 -0.48 -1.55 3.43
CA PRO A 158 -0.38 -1.56 4.89
C PRO A 158 0.93 -0.96 5.41
N GLU A 159 2.02 -1.06 4.64
CA GLU A 159 3.32 -0.49 4.97
C GLU A 159 3.27 1.04 5.15
N ARG A 160 2.37 1.73 4.44
CA ARG A 160 2.24 3.19 4.54
C ARG A 160 1.67 3.64 5.87
N LYS A 161 0.85 2.82 6.51
CA LYS A 161 0.32 3.12 7.83
C LYS A 161 1.42 3.00 8.89
N LEU A 162 2.32 2.02 8.77
CA LEU A 162 3.42 1.82 9.71
C LEU A 162 4.52 2.87 9.57
N SER A 163 4.82 3.27 8.34
CA SER A 163 5.91 4.23 8.09
C SER A 163 5.58 5.66 8.50
N GLY A 164 4.33 5.95 8.90
CA GLY A 164 3.88 7.31 9.18
C GLY A 164 4.05 8.27 8.00
N THR A 165 4.39 7.75 6.83
CA THR A 165 4.84 8.53 5.69
C THR A 165 3.67 9.18 4.97
N GLN A 166 3.69 10.50 5.09
CA GLN A 166 3.24 11.51 4.14
C GLN A 166 2.19 11.06 3.14
N ARG A 167 1.00 11.58 3.36
CA ARG A 167 0.08 11.87 2.26
C ARG A 167 0.86 12.54 1.16
N LEU A 168 0.94 11.92 0.01
CA LEU A 168 1.25 12.64 -1.21
C LEU A 168 0.17 13.73 -1.30
N SER A 169 0.55 14.96 -0.99
CA SER A 169 -0.29 16.12 -1.22
C SER A 169 -0.50 16.18 -2.74
N PHE A 170 -1.64 15.73 -3.20
CA PHE A 170 -2.13 16.09 -4.52
C PHE A 170 -2.42 17.59 -4.44
N SER A 171 -1.47 18.39 -4.88
CA SER A 171 -1.75 19.77 -5.23
C SER A 171 -2.70 19.70 -6.42
N ALA A 172 -3.97 20.00 -6.19
CA ALA A 172 -4.91 20.24 -7.26
C ALA A 172 -4.34 21.38 -8.12
N PRO A 173 -4.30 21.25 -9.47
CA PRO A 173 -3.92 22.35 -10.32
C PRO A 173 -4.90 23.50 -10.03
N SER A 174 -4.36 24.65 -9.61
CA SER A 174 -5.11 25.88 -9.48
C SER A 174 -5.68 26.22 -10.86
N ALA A 175 -7.01 26.20 -10.99
CA ALA A 175 -7.69 26.72 -12.16
C ALA A 175 -7.38 28.23 -12.26
N GLN A 176 -6.69 28.62 -13.32
CA GLN A 176 -6.64 30.00 -13.83
C GLN A 176 -7.76 30.20 -14.83
#